data_b40012dbd5b335f18ac6c1ea9385f5da
#
_entry.id   b40012dbd5b335f18ac6c1ea9385f5da
#
_cell.length_a   1.000
_cell.length_b   1.000
_cell.length_c   1.000
_cell.angle_alpha   90.00
_cell.angle_beta   90.00
_cell.angle_gamma   90.00
#
_symmetry.space_group_name_H-M   'P 1'
#
loop_
_entity.id
_entity.type
_entity.pdbx_description
1 polymer ?
#
loop_
_entity_poly.entity_id
_entity_poly.type
_entity_poly.pdbx_seq_one_letter_code
_entity_poly.pdbx_strand_id
1 'polypeptide(L)'
;MIKDGGDMAKYNWEELEREYILNDYNSVSEFLKIKNIPRNGNANKKTAKWNEKKAKKEQIKSEKVKEKVIEQESTIEANNRIKINDVADKLLKQIANHSNKIENDRKIKTLTSALKDLNDVIDKEDIQEEKRKIYIPSKDIAKSFVDLNRWIDDRKYLEYWLEGGRASLKSSFWSEKLMELLENNPNMCAIIIRKVGNTLKDSVFSQVQWAIDKLDESYPGIKNRWKGTKSPLEIKNKKTGQIIYFRGADDPGKIKSIRTPKDKYIGVEVYEEFDQMAGMNEVRKIDQSVVRGGNDFIIFRVYNTPKSSRHFVNIEKKIYKPNRLIHKSTYLDAPKEWLGQPFIDEANYMKEANENIYANEYLGEETGDGGNIFENIEIREITDEEIKNFDYLYQGIDFGWYPDPLAWTKMCYQPSKLTLYIFDEFVVNKMSNLDVWNYLQKEKKVKNDDLIIGDSASPKDIADFQSYGSLMRGAKKGPDTVDYSMKWLARLAKIVIDPKRCPKSAEEFSTYEHPQDKDGNYISGYIDENNHCIDSVRYALNPIWRRKGE
;
A
#
# COMPACT_ATOMS: atom_id res chain seq x y z
N MET A 1 -16.25 54.03 -35.21
CA MET A 1 -16.85 54.71 -34.04
C MET A 1 -17.97 53.86 -33.49
N ILE A 2 -18.07 53.81 -32.18
CA ILE A 2 -19.09 53.20 -31.30
C ILE A 2 -18.79 51.73 -30.97
N LYS A 3 -18.02 51.51 -29.96
CA LYS A 3 -18.26 51.17 -28.54
C LYS A 3 -19.35 50.10 -28.32
N ASP A 4 -18.94 48.86 -28.13
CA ASP A 4 -19.67 47.84 -27.37
C ASP A 4 -18.87 47.46 -26.12
N GLY A 5 -18.98 48.29 -25.11
CA GLY A 5 -18.55 48.04 -23.78
C GLY A 5 -19.71 48.33 -22.84
N GLY A 6 -20.49 47.33 -22.43
CA GLY A 6 -21.54 47.59 -21.46
C GLY A 6 -22.62 46.54 -21.31
N ASP A 7 -22.28 45.30 -20.94
CA ASP A 7 -23.31 44.37 -20.43
C ASP A 7 -22.78 43.27 -19.50
N MET A 8 -21.63 43.47 -18.85
CA MET A 8 -21.09 42.47 -17.88
C MET A 8 -21.62 42.61 -16.44
N ALA A 9 -22.38 43.66 -16.13
CA ALA A 9 -22.80 43.98 -14.75
C ALA A 9 -24.30 43.79 -14.45
N LYS A 10 -25.10 43.32 -15.42
CA LYS A 10 -26.57 43.35 -15.27
C LYS A 10 -27.18 42.11 -14.58
N TYR A 11 -26.53 40.96 -14.63
CA TYR A 11 -27.07 39.70 -14.13
C TYR A 11 -26.03 38.91 -13.31
N ASN A 12 -26.42 38.46 -12.13
CA ASN A 12 -25.62 37.51 -11.34
C ASN A 12 -25.82 36.08 -11.87
N TRP A 13 -24.98 35.68 -12.83
CA TRP A 13 -25.10 34.37 -13.52
C TRP A 13 -24.90 33.16 -12.61
N GLU A 14 -24.12 33.28 -11.53
CA GLU A 14 -23.91 32.19 -10.55
C GLU A 14 -25.18 31.96 -9.71
N GLU A 15 -25.85 33.02 -9.30
CA GLU A 15 -27.09 32.91 -8.55
C GLU A 15 -28.23 32.38 -9.43
N LEU A 16 -28.32 32.82 -10.67
CA LEU A 16 -29.27 32.31 -11.66
C LEU A 16 -29.03 30.83 -11.99
N GLU A 17 -27.78 30.40 -12.14
CA GLU A 17 -27.43 28.98 -12.30
C GLU A 17 -27.90 28.14 -11.12
N ARG A 18 -27.59 28.61 -9.92
CA ARG A 18 -28.00 27.96 -8.69
C ARG A 18 -29.52 27.83 -8.57
N GLU A 19 -30.23 28.89 -8.88
CA GLU A 19 -31.71 28.91 -8.86
C GLU A 19 -32.29 27.95 -9.91
N TYR A 20 -31.76 27.92 -11.13
CA TYR A 20 -32.18 26.99 -12.18
C TYR A 20 -31.97 25.53 -11.81
N ILE A 21 -30.82 25.22 -11.22
CA ILE A 21 -30.46 23.84 -10.81
C ILE A 21 -31.28 23.39 -9.59
N LEU A 22 -31.68 24.32 -8.72
CA LEU A 22 -32.39 23.98 -7.47
C LEU A 22 -33.89 23.80 -7.64
N ASN A 23 -34.50 24.42 -8.65
CA ASN A 23 -35.95 24.44 -8.86
C ASN A 23 -36.36 23.70 -10.13
N ASP A 24 -37.65 23.35 -10.23
CA ASP A 24 -38.22 22.53 -11.31
C ASP A 24 -38.63 23.40 -12.51
N TYR A 25 -37.63 23.90 -13.26
CA TYR A 25 -37.87 24.52 -14.57
C TYR A 25 -37.69 23.49 -15.67
N ASN A 26 -38.60 23.47 -16.67
CA ASN A 26 -38.55 22.50 -17.76
C ASN A 26 -37.40 22.75 -18.75
N SER A 27 -36.94 24.02 -18.90
CA SER A 27 -35.84 24.35 -19.77
C SER A 27 -35.16 25.67 -19.39
N VAL A 28 -33.90 25.81 -19.78
CA VAL A 28 -33.14 27.06 -19.63
C VAL A 28 -33.85 28.22 -20.37
N SER A 29 -34.50 27.94 -21.50
CA SER A 29 -35.23 28.97 -22.28
C SER A 29 -36.44 29.49 -21.51
N GLU A 30 -37.20 28.65 -20.87
CA GLU A 30 -38.34 29.01 -20.01
C GLU A 30 -37.86 29.82 -18.79
N PHE A 31 -36.82 29.37 -18.14
CA PHE A 31 -36.24 30.06 -16.99
C PHE A 31 -35.78 31.48 -17.33
N LEU A 32 -35.02 31.63 -18.41
CA LEU A 32 -34.57 32.97 -18.88
C LEU A 32 -35.74 33.88 -19.23
N LYS A 33 -36.83 33.33 -19.81
CA LYS A 33 -38.06 34.10 -20.12
C LYS A 33 -38.77 34.55 -18.84
N ILE A 34 -38.89 33.68 -17.84
CA ILE A 34 -39.48 34.01 -16.51
C ILE A 34 -38.67 35.12 -15.83
N LYS A 35 -37.34 35.10 -15.96
CA LYS A 35 -36.44 36.10 -15.37
C LYS A 35 -36.30 37.37 -16.23
N ASN A 36 -37.05 37.51 -17.32
CA ASN A 36 -36.97 38.62 -18.28
C ASN A 36 -35.54 38.87 -18.80
N ILE A 37 -34.75 37.80 -19.00
CA ILE A 37 -33.38 37.86 -19.52
C ILE A 37 -33.40 37.56 -21.00
N PRO A 38 -32.96 38.48 -21.87
CA PRO A 38 -32.97 38.27 -23.32
C PRO A 38 -31.99 37.18 -23.73
N ARG A 39 -32.45 36.27 -24.61
CA ARG A 39 -31.64 35.16 -25.10
C ARG A 39 -30.71 35.66 -26.23
N ASN A 40 -29.50 36.03 -25.86
CA ASN A 40 -28.46 36.48 -26.77
C ASN A 40 -27.23 35.55 -26.72
N GLY A 41 -26.22 35.80 -27.53
CA GLY A 41 -25.00 34.98 -27.60
C GLY A 41 -24.31 34.85 -26.24
N ASN A 42 -24.33 35.86 -25.37
CA ASN A 42 -23.74 35.86 -24.06
C ASN A 42 -24.54 34.97 -23.08
N ALA A 43 -25.88 35.11 -23.06
CA ALA A 43 -26.75 34.25 -22.26
C ALA A 43 -26.60 32.76 -22.64
N ASN A 44 -26.58 32.44 -23.93
CA ASN A 44 -26.35 31.07 -24.43
C ASN A 44 -25.01 30.51 -23.98
N LYS A 45 -23.95 31.31 -24.01
CA LYS A 45 -22.61 30.89 -23.57
C LYS A 45 -22.54 30.63 -22.05
N LYS A 46 -23.19 31.45 -21.25
CA LYS A 46 -23.25 31.30 -19.77
C LYS A 46 -24.10 30.12 -19.34
N THR A 47 -25.17 29.80 -20.06
CA THR A 47 -26.12 28.72 -19.69
C THR A 47 -25.84 27.39 -20.37
N ALA A 48 -24.80 27.26 -21.19
CA ALA A 48 -24.52 26.09 -22.02
C ALA A 48 -24.46 24.75 -21.27
N LYS A 49 -24.00 24.76 -20.02
CA LYS A 49 -23.82 23.56 -19.17
C LYS A 49 -24.88 23.39 -18.08
N TRP A 50 -25.88 24.23 -18.01
CA TRP A 50 -26.85 24.21 -16.91
C TRP A 50 -27.74 22.97 -16.91
N ASN A 51 -28.18 22.51 -18.08
CA ASN A 51 -28.97 21.27 -18.20
C ASN A 51 -28.16 20.04 -17.77
N GLU A 52 -26.89 19.97 -18.13
CA GLU A 52 -26.00 18.88 -17.75
C GLU A 52 -25.80 18.84 -16.23
N LYS A 53 -25.58 20.00 -15.62
CA LYS A 53 -25.44 20.13 -14.16
C LYS A 53 -26.73 19.76 -13.42
N LYS A 54 -27.91 20.13 -13.94
CA LYS A 54 -29.21 19.78 -13.37
C LYS A 54 -29.45 18.28 -13.45
N ALA A 55 -29.24 17.65 -14.60
CA ALA A 55 -29.38 16.21 -14.79
C ALA A 55 -28.45 15.40 -13.85
N LYS A 56 -27.20 15.84 -13.68
CA LYS A 56 -26.26 15.21 -12.78
C LYS A 56 -26.71 15.29 -11.31
N LYS A 57 -27.31 16.41 -10.89
CA LYS A 57 -27.87 16.56 -9.54
C LYS A 57 -29.07 15.65 -9.31
N GLU A 58 -29.98 15.53 -10.29
CA GLU A 58 -31.13 14.62 -10.23
C GLU A 58 -30.70 13.16 -10.16
N GLN A 59 -29.66 12.78 -10.88
CA GLN A 59 -29.07 11.45 -10.81
C GLN A 59 -28.54 11.15 -9.42
N ILE A 60 -27.73 12.06 -8.82
CA ILE A 60 -27.22 11.93 -7.45
C ILE A 60 -28.36 11.85 -6.43
N LYS A 61 -29.44 12.61 -6.61
CA LYS A 61 -30.60 12.58 -5.73
C LYS A 61 -31.34 11.23 -5.81
N SER A 62 -31.50 10.67 -7.02
CA SER A 62 -32.14 9.38 -7.21
C SER A 62 -31.31 8.21 -6.64
N GLU A 63 -29.99 8.28 -6.75
CA GLU A 63 -29.07 7.30 -6.15
C GLU A 63 -29.15 7.32 -4.62
N LYS A 64 -29.13 8.51 -3.99
CA LYS A 64 -29.29 8.64 -2.53
C LYS A 64 -30.66 8.16 -2.01
N VAL A 65 -31.72 8.28 -2.80
CA VAL A 65 -33.04 7.74 -2.43
C VAL A 65 -33.02 6.22 -2.48
N LYS A 66 -32.42 5.63 -3.50
CA LYS A 66 -32.25 4.18 -3.62
C LYS A 66 -31.43 3.62 -2.45
N GLU A 67 -30.31 4.27 -2.09
CA GLU A 67 -29.48 3.88 -0.95
C GLU A 67 -30.28 3.87 0.36
N LYS A 68 -31.08 4.92 0.63
CA LYS A 68 -31.91 4.99 1.84
C LYS A 68 -32.98 3.91 1.90
N VAL A 69 -33.59 3.55 0.75
CA VAL A 69 -34.58 2.48 0.69
C VAL A 69 -33.93 1.13 1.02
N ILE A 70 -32.75 0.84 0.44
CA ILE A 70 -32.00 -0.39 0.71
C ILE A 70 -31.58 -0.47 2.20
N GLU A 71 -31.14 0.64 2.80
CA GLU A 71 -30.76 0.71 4.21
C GLU A 71 -31.96 0.46 5.15
N GLN A 72 -33.14 0.99 4.81
CA GLN A 72 -34.37 0.74 5.56
C GLN A 72 -34.85 -0.72 5.44
N GLU A 73 -34.80 -1.30 4.24
CA GLU A 73 -35.18 -2.70 4.02
C GLU A 73 -34.25 -3.65 4.79
N SER A 74 -32.93 -3.43 4.77
CA SER A 74 -31.96 -4.25 5.50
C SER A 74 -32.17 -4.21 7.02
N THR A 75 -32.54 -3.03 7.55
CA THR A 75 -32.80 -2.86 8.99
C THR A 75 -34.09 -3.58 9.41
N ILE A 76 -35.14 -3.55 8.57
CA ILE A 76 -36.39 -4.26 8.82
C ILE A 76 -36.18 -5.78 8.81
N GLU A 77 -35.43 -6.30 7.84
CA GLU A 77 -35.10 -7.73 7.74
C GLU A 77 -34.29 -8.22 8.96
N ALA A 78 -33.25 -7.48 9.38
CA ALA A 78 -32.47 -7.81 10.58
C ALA A 78 -33.32 -7.86 11.85
N ASN A 79 -34.25 -6.90 12.03
CA ASN A 79 -35.16 -6.87 13.18
C ASN A 79 -36.17 -8.03 13.15
N ASN A 80 -36.64 -8.44 11.97
CA ASN A 80 -37.53 -9.59 11.82
C ASN A 80 -36.81 -10.89 12.19
N ARG A 81 -35.57 -11.09 11.77
CA ARG A 81 -34.76 -12.27 12.10
C ARG A 81 -34.53 -12.42 13.62
N ILE A 82 -34.23 -11.31 14.31
CA ILE A 82 -34.11 -11.31 15.77
C ILE A 82 -35.42 -11.76 16.43
N LYS A 83 -36.58 -11.27 15.96
CA LYS A 83 -37.89 -11.68 16.47
C LYS A 83 -38.20 -13.15 16.23
N ILE A 84 -37.84 -13.70 15.07
CA ILE A 84 -38.04 -15.11 14.72
C ILE A 84 -37.21 -16.00 15.64
N ASN A 85 -35.95 -15.70 15.86
CA ASN A 85 -35.07 -16.43 16.76
C ASN A 85 -35.57 -16.41 18.21
N ASP A 86 -36.05 -15.26 18.70
CA ASP A 86 -36.65 -15.11 20.02
C ASP A 86 -37.91 -15.99 20.20
N VAL A 87 -38.71 -16.15 19.14
CA VAL A 87 -39.90 -17.02 19.15
C VAL A 87 -39.48 -18.49 19.15
N ALA A 88 -38.47 -18.86 18.37
CA ALA A 88 -37.92 -20.22 18.34
C ALA A 88 -37.39 -20.65 19.72
N ASP A 89 -36.62 -19.79 20.39
CA ASP A 89 -36.09 -20.04 21.75
C ASP A 89 -37.20 -20.18 22.79
N LYS A 90 -38.28 -19.39 22.69
CA LYS A 90 -39.44 -19.51 23.58
C LYS A 90 -40.17 -20.84 23.36
N LEU A 91 -40.36 -21.27 22.11
CA LEU A 91 -40.99 -22.56 21.77
C LEU A 91 -40.15 -23.73 22.29
N LEU A 92 -38.82 -23.70 22.10
CA LEU A 92 -37.92 -24.74 22.64
C LEU A 92 -37.99 -24.85 24.16
N LYS A 93 -38.03 -23.74 24.88
CA LYS A 93 -38.21 -23.71 26.34
C LYS A 93 -39.58 -24.28 26.76
N GLN A 94 -40.64 -23.99 26.00
CA GLN A 94 -41.98 -24.53 26.28
C GLN A 94 -42.03 -26.04 26.03
N ILE A 95 -41.42 -26.55 24.96
CA ILE A 95 -41.32 -27.99 24.67
C ILE A 95 -40.54 -28.70 25.81
N ALA A 96 -39.40 -28.16 26.24
CA ALA A 96 -38.60 -28.73 27.33
C ALA A 96 -39.36 -28.79 28.66
N ASN A 97 -40.16 -27.74 28.97
CA ASN A 97 -40.96 -27.68 30.20
C ASN A 97 -42.17 -28.64 30.20
N HIS A 98 -42.65 -29.04 29.01
CA HIS A 98 -43.83 -29.94 28.88
C HIS A 98 -43.42 -31.42 28.69
N SER A 99 -42.15 -31.72 28.34
CA SER A 99 -41.66 -33.08 28.12
C SER A 99 -41.64 -33.94 29.41
N ASN A 100 -41.71 -33.30 30.57
CA ASN A 100 -41.67 -34.00 31.87
C ASN A 100 -43.08 -34.39 32.45
N LYS A 101 -44.18 -34.22 31.72
CA LYS A 101 -45.54 -34.59 32.15
C LYS A 101 -46.24 -35.43 31.07
N ILE A 102 -46.61 -36.66 31.39
CA ILE A 102 -47.22 -37.69 30.50
C ILE A 102 -48.57 -37.28 29.89
N GLU A 103 -49.23 -36.23 30.39
CA GLU A 103 -50.58 -35.78 29.94
C GLU A 103 -50.63 -34.80 28.76
N ASN A 104 -49.49 -34.48 28.08
CA ASN A 104 -49.43 -33.35 27.14
C ASN A 104 -48.99 -33.69 25.71
N ASP A 105 -49.22 -34.95 25.28
CA ASP A 105 -48.79 -35.41 23.94
C ASP A 105 -49.34 -34.54 22.75
N ARG A 106 -50.57 -34.01 22.91
CA ARG A 106 -51.15 -33.10 21.89
C ARG A 106 -50.47 -31.73 21.86
N LYS A 107 -50.14 -31.15 23.02
CA LYS A 107 -49.47 -29.85 23.09
C LYS A 107 -48.05 -29.92 22.57
N ILE A 108 -47.35 -31.01 22.91
CA ILE A 108 -45.99 -31.27 22.39
C ILE A 108 -45.99 -31.41 20.88
N LYS A 109 -46.94 -32.18 20.29
CA LYS A 109 -47.10 -32.31 18.85
C LYS A 109 -47.39 -30.98 18.16
N THR A 110 -48.24 -30.11 18.74
CA THR A 110 -48.56 -28.79 18.20
C THR A 110 -47.33 -27.86 18.26
N LEU A 111 -46.58 -27.86 19.37
CA LEU A 111 -45.37 -27.03 19.53
C LEU A 111 -44.23 -27.51 18.60
N THR A 112 -44.10 -28.82 18.41
CA THR A 112 -43.15 -29.42 17.47
C THR A 112 -43.48 -29.11 16.00
N SER A 113 -44.77 -29.09 15.66
CA SER A 113 -45.23 -28.66 14.33
C SER A 113 -44.93 -27.17 14.11
N ALA A 114 -45.24 -26.30 15.08
CA ALA A 114 -44.95 -24.89 14.99
C ALA A 114 -43.42 -24.59 14.90
N LEU A 115 -42.60 -25.36 15.58
CA LEU A 115 -41.14 -25.27 15.47
C LEU A 115 -40.64 -25.69 14.09
N LYS A 116 -41.25 -26.73 13.50
CA LYS A 116 -40.95 -27.19 12.13
C LYS A 116 -41.32 -26.12 11.11
N ASP A 117 -42.53 -25.55 11.23
CA ASP A 117 -43.00 -24.49 10.35
C ASP A 117 -42.09 -23.24 10.44
N LEU A 118 -41.60 -22.91 11.65
CA LEU A 118 -40.67 -21.83 11.87
C LEU A 118 -39.29 -22.10 11.25
N ASN A 119 -38.78 -23.33 11.39
CA ASN A 119 -37.53 -23.74 10.73
C ASN A 119 -37.67 -23.72 9.19
N ASP A 120 -38.82 -24.12 8.65
CA ASP A 120 -39.09 -24.02 7.21
C ASP A 120 -39.12 -22.55 6.72
N VAL A 121 -39.53 -21.61 7.55
CA VAL A 121 -39.45 -20.16 7.26
C VAL A 121 -38.01 -19.68 7.32
N ILE A 122 -37.25 -20.07 8.33
CA ILE A 122 -35.83 -19.73 8.48
C ILE A 122 -35.05 -20.26 7.27
N ASP A 123 -35.27 -21.53 6.89
CA ASP A 123 -34.62 -22.15 5.73
C ASP A 123 -34.97 -21.43 4.42
N LYS A 124 -36.21 -20.95 4.25
CA LYS A 124 -36.61 -20.15 3.08
C LYS A 124 -35.97 -18.76 3.08
N GLU A 125 -35.86 -18.10 4.24
CA GLU A 125 -35.15 -16.83 4.35
C GLU A 125 -33.65 -17.00 4.09
N ASP A 126 -33.04 -18.07 4.63
CA ASP A 126 -31.64 -18.42 4.34
C ASP A 126 -31.41 -18.69 2.84
N ILE A 127 -32.35 -19.36 2.14
CA ILE A 127 -32.28 -19.58 0.70
C ILE A 127 -32.44 -18.26 -0.08
N GLN A 128 -33.24 -17.31 0.39
CA GLN A 128 -33.36 -16.00 -0.23
C GLN A 128 -32.12 -15.15 0.03
N GLU A 129 -31.53 -15.23 1.22
CA GLU A 129 -30.27 -14.56 1.55
C GLU A 129 -29.09 -15.10 0.72
N GLU A 130 -29.05 -16.42 0.43
CA GLU A 130 -28.07 -17.03 -0.48
C GLU A 130 -28.21 -16.57 -1.94
N LYS A 131 -29.37 -16.07 -2.34
CA LYS A 131 -29.61 -15.51 -3.69
C LYS A 131 -29.31 -14.02 -3.78
N ARG A 132 -29.12 -13.33 -2.64
CA ARG A 132 -28.80 -11.90 -2.62
C ARG A 132 -27.33 -11.70 -2.90
N LYS A 133 -27.00 -11.07 -4.02
CA LYS A 133 -25.63 -10.68 -4.34
C LYS A 133 -25.15 -9.63 -3.35
N ILE A 134 -23.94 -9.82 -2.85
CA ILE A 134 -23.23 -8.89 -1.98
C ILE A 134 -22.36 -7.99 -2.85
N TYR A 135 -22.31 -6.70 -2.54
CA TYR A 135 -21.50 -5.71 -3.24
C TYR A 135 -20.74 -4.86 -2.22
N ILE A 136 -19.55 -4.41 -2.56
CA ILE A 136 -18.86 -3.41 -1.75
C ILE A 136 -19.74 -2.13 -1.73
N PRO A 137 -20.08 -1.59 -0.56
CA PRO A 137 -20.89 -0.38 -0.48
C PRO A 137 -20.21 0.80 -1.20
N SER A 138 -20.98 1.60 -1.92
CA SER A 138 -20.44 2.73 -2.70
C SER A 138 -19.69 3.77 -1.84
N LYS A 139 -20.04 3.87 -0.57
CA LYS A 139 -19.35 4.73 0.42
C LYS A 139 -17.93 4.27 0.75
N ASP A 140 -17.64 2.98 0.54
CA ASP A 140 -16.35 2.34 0.86
C ASP A 140 -15.45 2.22 -0.39
N ILE A 141 -15.95 2.61 -1.59
CA ILE A 141 -15.19 2.61 -2.84
C ILE A 141 -14.73 4.03 -3.18
N ALA A 142 -13.42 4.25 -3.26
CA ALA A 142 -12.90 5.51 -3.78
C ALA A 142 -13.23 5.67 -5.27
N LYS A 143 -13.42 6.90 -5.72
CA LYS A 143 -13.91 7.22 -7.07
C LYS A 143 -13.08 6.60 -8.19
N SER A 144 -11.75 6.55 -8.03
CA SER A 144 -10.85 5.94 -9.01
C SER A 144 -11.06 4.43 -9.19
N PHE A 145 -11.61 3.74 -8.19
CA PHE A 145 -11.85 2.30 -8.22
C PHE A 145 -13.23 1.88 -8.75
N VAL A 146 -14.14 2.82 -9.02
CA VAL A 146 -15.53 2.50 -9.43
C VAL A 146 -15.58 1.71 -10.74
N ASP A 147 -14.85 2.15 -11.76
CA ASP A 147 -14.79 1.45 -13.04
C ASP A 147 -14.06 0.11 -12.92
N LEU A 148 -12.99 0.06 -12.13
CA LEU A 148 -12.27 -1.17 -11.83
C LEU A 148 -13.19 -2.20 -11.16
N ASN A 149 -13.96 -1.77 -10.15
CA ASN A 149 -14.93 -2.62 -9.46
C ASN A 149 -15.91 -3.26 -10.45
N ARG A 150 -16.51 -2.45 -11.33
CA ARG A 150 -17.44 -2.93 -12.36
C ARG A 150 -16.78 -3.92 -13.33
N TRP A 151 -15.57 -3.63 -13.82
CA TRP A 151 -14.86 -4.51 -14.74
C TRP A 151 -14.48 -5.87 -14.12
N ILE A 152 -14.24 -5.90 -12.81
CA ILE A 152 -14.04 -7.16 -12.09
C ILE A 152 -15.36 -7.96 -12.02
N ASP A 153 -16.48 -7.29 -11.73
CA ASP A 153 -17.80 -7.93 -11.70
C ASP A 153 -18.20 -8.50 -13.06
N ASP A 154 -17.90 -7.75 -14.12
CA ASP A 154 -18.14 -8.15 -15.51
C ASP A 154 -17.15 -9.20 -16.03
N ARG A 155 -16.14 -9.62 -15.24
CA ARG A 155 -15.05 -10.55 -15.65
C ARG A 155 -14.34 -10.10 -16.92
N LYS A 156 -14.16 -8.79 -17.08
CA LYS A 156 -13.64 -8.19 -18.31
C LYS A 156 -12.18 -8.57 -18.58
N TYR A 157 -11.39 -8.80 -17.51
CA TYR A 157 -10.00 -9.20 -17.58
C TYR A 157 -9.74 -10.38 -16.63
N LEU A 158 -8.67 -11.12 -16.87
CA LEU A 158 -8.19 -12.16 -15.97
C LEU A 158 -7.24 -11.57 -14.91
N GLU A 159 -6.35 -10.68 -15.35
CA GLU A 159 -5.32 -10.07 -14.50
C GLU A 159 -5.63 -8.59 -14.24
N TYR A 160 -5.64 -8.22 -12.96
CA TYR A 160 -5.80 -6.85 -12.50
C TYR A 160 -4.54 -6.43 -11.73
N TRP A 161 -3.73 -5.59 -12.35
CA TRP A 161 -2.51 -5.06 -11.78
C TRP A 161 -2.84 -3.73 -11.09
N LEU A 162 -2.71 -3.68 -9.77
CA LEU A 162 -3.00 -2.51 -8.96
C LEU A 162 -1.67 -1.85 -8.60
N GLU A 163 -1.29 -0.84 -9.37
CA GLU A 163 -0.07 -0.07 -9.15
C GLU A 163 -0.34 1.27 -8.48
N GLY A 164 0.66 1.83 -7.82
CA GLY A 164 0.57 3.18 -7.26
C GLY A 164 1.50 3.42 -6.09
N GLY A 165 1.37 4.60 -5.50
CA GLY A 165 2.14 5.00 -4.32
C GLY A 165 1.59 4.45 -3.00
N ARG A 166 2.14 4.95 -1.90
CA ARG A 166 1.67 4.68 -0.54
C ARG A 166 0.29 5.29 -0.32
N ALA A 167 -0.52 4.66 0.54
CA ALA A 167 -1.87 5.10 0.91
C ALA A 167 -2.83 5.31 -0.28
N SER A 168 -2.60 4.65 -1.42
CA SER A 168 -3.42 4.73 -2.63
C SER A 168 -4.63 3.78 -2.63
N LEU A 169 -5.00 3.23 -1.46
CA LEU A 169 -6.18 2.40 -1.20
C LEU A 169 -6.20 1.01 -1.90
N LYS A 170 -5.12 0.62 -2.58
CA LYS A 170 -5.02 -0.67 -3.28
C LYS A 170 -5.37 -1.86 -2.38
N SER A 171 -4.74 -1.92 -1.18
CA SER A 171 -4.91 -3.04 -0.26
C SER A 171 -6.31 -3.09 0.35
N SER A 172 -6.92 -1.96 0.65
CA SER A 172 -8.32 -1.90 1.10
C SER A 172 -9.26 -2.40 0.01
N PHE A 173 -9.11 -1.88 -1.22
CA PHE A 173 -9.98 -2.25 -2.32
C PHE A 173 -9.92 -3.75 -2.65
N TRP A 174 -8.71 -4.32 -2.89
CA TRP A 174 -8.65 -5.74 -3.28
C TRP A 174 -9.15 -6.66 -2.17
N SER A 175 -8.92 -6.32 -0.89
CA SER A 175 -9.35 -7.18 0.22
C SER A 175 -10.87 -7.19 0.41
N GLU A 176 -11.54 -6.06 0.24
CA GLU A 176 -13.00 -6.00 0.23
C GLU A 176 -13.56 -6.70 -1.01
N LYS A 177 -12.96 -6.50 -2.18
CA LYS A 177 -13.37 -7.17 -3.42
C LYS A 177 -13.18 -8.68 -3.38
N LEU A 178 -12.11 -9.16 -2.75
CA LEU A 178 -11.92 -10.58 -2.48
C LEU A 178 -13.11 -11.16 -1.70
N MET A 179 -13.51 -10.49 -0.62
CA MET A 179 -14.61 -10.97 0.21
C MET A 179 -15.95 -10.96 -0.54
N GLU A 180 -16.24 -9.90 -1.30
CA GLU A 180 -17.40 -9.83 -2.18
C GLU A 180 -17.43 -10.99 -3.17
N LEU A 181 -16.31 -11.26 -3.85
CA LEU A 181 -16.18 -12.35 -4.83
C LEU A 181 -16.44 -13.72 -4.20
N LEU A 182 -15.89 -13.97 -3.01
CA LEU A 182 -16.06 -15.25 -2.31
C LEU A 182 -17.49 -15.43 -1.79
N GLU A 183 -18.12 -14.39 -1.25
CA GLU A 183 -19.51 -14.46 -0.79
C GLU A 183 -20.48 -14.71 -1.94
N ASN A 184 -20.21 -14.15 -3.12
CA ASN A 184 -21.06 -14.36 -4.30
C ASN A 184 -20.78 -15.67 -5.06
N ASN A 185 -19.67 -16.36 -4.77
CA ASN A 185 -19.25 -17.58 -5.48
C ASN A 185 -18.83 -18.68 -4.48
N PRO A 186 -19.78 -19.43 -3.91
CA PRO A 186 -19.51 -20.39 -2.84
C PRO A 186 -18.53 -21.52 -3.20
N ASN A 187 -18.27 -21.76 -4.49
CA ASN A 187 -17.32 -22.78 -4.96
C ASN A 187 -15.89 -22.24 -5.12
N MET A 188 -15.68 -20.94 -4.98
CA MET A 188 -14.36 -20.31 -5.05
C MET A 188 -13.65 -20.35 -3.70
N CYS A 189 -12.38 -20.73 -3.71
CA CYS A 189 -11.38 -20.43 -2.68
C CYS A 189 -10.45 -19.36 -3.18
N ALA A 190 -9.60 -18.84 -2.30
CA ALA A 190 -8.60 -17.85 -2.67
C ALA A 190 -7.22 -18.23 -2.13
N ILE A 191 -6.18 -17.69 -2.78
CA ILE A 191 -4.81 -17.72 -2.27
C ILE A 191 -4.21 -16.31 -2.27
N ILE A 192 -3.53 -15.96 -1.19
CA ILE A 192 -2.79 -14.72 -1.06
C ILE A 192 -1.32 -15.04 -0.89
N ILE A 193 -0.50 -14.43 -1.72
CA ILE A 193 0.91 -14.75 -1.88
C ILE A 193 1.74 -13.50 -1.61
N ARG A 194 2.78 -13.63 -0.80
CA ARG A 194 3.88 -12.68 -0.66
C ARG A 194 5.21 -13.39 -0.92
N LYS A 195 6.26 -12.62 -1.19
CA LYS A 195 7.60 -13.21 -1.37
C LYS A 195 8.03 -13.98 -0.14
N VAL A 196 7.87 -13.42 1.05
CA VAL A 196 8.29 -14.01 2.33
C VAL A 196 7.09 -14.40 3.18
N GLY A 197 7.00 -15.70 3.53
CA GLY A 197 5.86 -16.26 4.26
C GLY A 197 5.68 -15.72 5.69
N ASN A 198 6.76 -15.37 6.37
CA ASN A 198 6.70 -14.90 7.77
C ASN A 198 5.96 -13.59 7.96
N THR A 199 5.89 -12.73 6.94
CA THR A 199 5.22 -11.42 7.00
C THR A 199 3.70 -11.49 6.77
N LEU A 200 3.19 -12.63 6.31
CA LEU A 200 1.78 -12.81 5.95
C LEU A 200 0.80 -12.62 7.12
N LYS A 201 1.22 -13.05 8.33
CA LYS A 201 0.34 -13.08 9.51
C LYS A 201 -0.04 -11.68 9.99
N ASP A 202 0.92 -10.78 10.04
CA ASP A 202 0.76 -9.45 10.64
C ASP A 202 0.35 -8.40 9.61
N SER A 203 0.38 -8.75 8.31
CA SER A 203 -0.01 -7.88 7.19
C SER A 203 -1.32 -8.33 6.55
N VAL A 204 -1.23 -9.17 5.51
CA VAL A 204 -2.38 -9.52 4.65
C VAL A 204 -3.46 -10.36 5.34
N PHE A 205 -3.09 -11.17 6.34
CA PHE A 205 -4.11 -11.89 7.13
C PHE A 205 -4.97 -10.91 7.92
N SER A 206 -4.34 -9.93 8.58
CA SER A 206 -5.05 -8.86 9.30
C SER A 206 -5.86 -7.98 8.35
N GLN A 207 -5.35 -7.71 7.13
CA GLN A 207 -6.07 -6.96 6.09
C GLN A 207 -7.37 -7.66 5.67
N VAL A 208 -7.33 -8.98 5.46
CA VAL A 208 -8.52 -9.75 5.10
C VAL A 208 -9.51 -9.80 6.27
N GLN A 209 -9.03 -9.91 7.52
CA GLN A 209 -9.91 -9.83 8.69
C GLN A 209 -10.62 -8.48 8.77
N TRP A 210 -9.91 -7.39 8.52
CA TRP A 210 -10.49 -6.06 8.43
C TRP A 210 -11.56 -5.97 7.33
N ALA A 211 -11.30 -6.54 6.15
CA ALA A 211 -12.29 -6.55 5.06
C ALA A 211 -13.55 -7.36 5.41
N ILE A 212 -13.40 -8.47 6.15
CA ILE A 212 -14.55 -9.24 6.67
C ILE A 212 -15.37 -8.37 7.65
N ASP A 213 -14.70 -7.69 8.60
CA ASP A 213 -15.37 -6.82 9.56
C ASP A 213 -16.06 -5.66 8.86
N LYS A 214 -15.42 -5.07 7.85
CA LYS A 214 -15.95 -3.96 7.07
C LYS A 214 -17.20 -4.36 6.27
N LEU A 215 -17.18 -5.52 5.64
CA LEU A 215 -18.34 -6.02 4.91
C LEU A 215 -19.49 -6.42 5.84
N ASP A 216 -19.19 -6.91 7.06
CA ASP A 216 -20.17 -7.23 8.09
C ASP A 216 -20.98 -6.02 8.58
N GLU A 217 -20.39 -4.80 8.52
CA GLU A 217 -21.12 -3.54 8.83
C GLU A 217 -22.34 -3.33 7.92
N SER A 218 -22.22 -3.74 6.66
CA SER A 218 -23.27 -3.58 5.64
C SER A 218 -24.10 -4.85 5.41
N TYR A 219 -23.52 -6.01 5.73
CA TYR A 219 -24.15 -7.33 5.60
C TYR A 219 -23.93 -8.13 6.87
N PRO A 220 -24.73 -7.88 7.94
CA PRO A 220 -24.54 -8.51 9.24
C PRO A 220 -24.57 -10.04 9.17
N GLY A 221 -23.63 -10.68 9.85
CA GLY A 221 -23.50 -12.14 9.89
C GLY A 221 -22.35 -12.71 9.03
N ILE A 222 -21.76 -11.92 8.13
CA ILE A 222 -20.59 -12.35 7.35
C ILE A 222 -19.43 -12.75 8.27
N LYS A 223 -19.10 -11.90 9.26
CA LYS A 223 -18.04 -12.16 10.24
C LYS A 223 -18.20 -13.49 10.96
N ASN A 224 -19.41 -13.88 11.30
CA ASN A 224 -19.69 -15.12 12.01
C ASN A 224 -19.41 -16.37 11.16
N ARG A 225 -19.45 -16.24 9.83
CA ARG A 225 -19.19 -17.32 8.89
C ARG A 225 -17.70 -17.60 8.71
N TRP A 226 -16.85 -16.58 8.76
CA TRP A 226 -15.43 -16.70 8.49
C TRP A 226 -14.62 -16.83 9.78
N LYS A 227 -13.76 -17.84 9.84
CA LYS A 227 -12.90 -18.10 11.01
C LYS A 227 -11.43 -18.21 10.58
N GLY A 228 -10.59 -17.36 11.14
CA GLY A 228 -9.15 -17.39 10.95
C GLY A 228 -8.45 -18.41 11.86
N THR A 229 -7.41 -19.06 11.35
CA THR A 229 -6.47 -19.90 12.09
C THR A 229 -5.04 -19.43 11.82
N LYS A 230 -4.16 -19.57 12.82
CA LYS A 230 -2.74 -19.15 12.70
C LYS A 230 -1.80 -20.31 12.34
N SER A 231 -2.26 -21.54 12.47
CA SER A 231 -1.52 -22.73 12.10
C SER A 231 -2.52 -23.86 11.72
N PRO A 232 -2.67 -24.16 10.43
CA PRO A 232 -2.14 -23.44 9.27
C PRO A 232 -2.70 -22.02 9.17
N LEU A 233 -1.97 -21.10 8.50
CA LEU A 233 -2.43 -19.72 8.31
C LEU A 233 -3.49 -19.72 7.20
N GLU A 234 -4.76 -19.67 7.61
CA GLU A 234 -5.93 -19.80 6.73
C GLU A 234 -7.14 -19.10 7.35
N ILE A 235 -8.06 -18.63 6.50
CA ILE A 235 -9.39 -18.17 6.91
C ILE A 235 -10.41 -19.06 6.22
N LYS A 236 -11.30 -19.68 7.00
CA LYS A 236 -12.28 -20.66 6.49
C LYS A 236 -13.70 -20.21 6.74
N ASN A 237 -14.55 -20.33 5.71
CA ASN A 237 -15.99 -20.16 5.84
C ASN A 237 -16.60 -21.44 6.43
N LYS A 238 -17.27 -21.32 7.58
CA LYS A 238 -17.89 -22.45 8.29
C LYS A 238 -19.12 -23.02 7.57
N LYS A 239 -19.85 -22.17 6.81
CA LYS A 239 -21.08 -22.56 6.11
C LYS A 239 -20.77 -23.24 4.78
N THR A 240 -19.92 -22.62 3.96
CA THR A 240 -19.62 -23.09 2.61
C THR A 240 -18.40 -24.02 2.53
N GLY A 241 -17.51 -23.95 3.53
CA GLY A 241 -16.23 -24.66 3.52
C GLY A 241 -15.15 -24.04 2.64
N GLN A 242 -15.37 -22.84 2.09
CA GLN A 242 -14.35 -22.08 1.35
C GLN A 242 -13.14 -21.79 2.22
N ILE A 243 -11.96 -21.66 1.62
CA ILE A 243 -10.72 -21.38 2.32
C ILE A 243 -9.96 -20.26 1.59
N ILE A 244 -9.47 -19.30 2.36
CA ILE A 244 -8.48 -18.33 1.94
C ILE A 244 -7.14 -18.81 2.47
N TYR A 245 -6.21 -19.14 1.56
CA TYR A 245 -4.88 -19.64 1.86
C TYR A 245 -3.89 -18.49 1.87
N PHE A 246 -2.95 -18.48 2.83
CA PHE A 246 -1.84 -17.52 2.89
C PHE A 246 -0.53 -18.26 2.75
N ARG A 247 0.24 -17.98 1.68
CA ARG A 247 1.47 -18.73 1.36
C ARG A 247 2.60 -17.79 0.95
N GLY A 248 3.83 -18.13 1.37
CA GLY A 248 5.04 -17.46 0.89
C GLY A 248 5.54 -18.10 -0.40
N ALA A 249 6.05 -17.31 -1.33
CA ALA A 249 6.72 -17.80 -2.53
C ALA A 249 8.11 -18.39 -2.22
N ASP A 250 8.65 -18.10 -1.04
CA ASP A 250 9.87 -18.73 -0.49
C ASP A 250 9.73 -20.24 -0.26
N ASP A 251 8.48 -20.76 -0.19
CA ASP A 251 8.19 -22.20 -0.14
C ASP A 251 7.24 -22.63 -1.25
N PRO A 252 7.71 -22.76 -2.52
CA PRO A 252 6.87 -23.17 -3.65
C PRO A 252 6.22 -24.55 -3.47
N GLY A 253 6.81 -25.42 -2.63
CA GLY A 253 6.28 -26.73 -2.32
C GLY A 253 4.93 -26.66 -1.62
N LYS A 254 4.77 -25.72 -0.69
CA LYS A 254 3.49 -25.49 0.01
C LYS A 254 2.39 -24.98 -0.93
N ILE A 255 2.74 -24.18 -1.93
CA ILE A 255 1.77 -23.70 -2.93
C ILE A 255 1.29 -24.86 -3.82
N LYS A 256 2.25 -25.67 -4.35
CA LYS A 256 1.94 -26.81 -5.21
C LYS A 256 1.12 -27.89 -4.52
N SER A 257 1.26 -28.04 -3.21
CA SER A 257 0.59 -29.06 -2.40
C SER A 257 -0.81 -28.67 -1.93
N ILE A 258 -1.30 -27.46 -2.23
CA ILE A 258 -2.64 -27.03 -1.83
C ILE A 258 -3.68 -27.94 -2.45
N ARG A 259 -4.56 -28.47 -1.58
CA ARG A 259 -5.77 -29.20 -1.98
C ARG A 259 -6.98 -28.44 -1.50
N THR A 260 -7.80 -28.02 -2.42
CA THR A 260 -9.10 -27.41 -2.11
C THR A 260 -10.08 -28.46 -1.58
N PRO A 261 -11.08 -28.07 -0.78
CA PRO A 261 -12.20 -28.93 -0.44
C PRO A 261 -12.87 -29.48 -1.69
N LYS A 262 -13.64 -30.60 -1.51
CA LYS A 262 -14.40 -31.20 -2.62
C LYS A 262 -15.29 -30.15 -3.28
N ASP A 263 -15.37 -30.21 -4.60
CA ASP A 263 -16.19 -29.34 -5.47
C ASP A 263 -15.81 -27.83 -5.40
N LYS A 264 -14.58 -27.51 -4.93
CA LYS A 264 -14.05 -26.16 -4.89
C LYS A 264 -12.73 -26.03 -5.63
N TYR A 265 -12.43 -24.80 -6.07
CA TYR A 265 -11.18 -24.46 -6.74
C TYR A 265 -10.68 -23.09 -6.25
N ILE A 266 -9.40 -22.78 -6.49
CA ILE A 266 -8.88 -21.45 -6.21
C ILE A 266 -9.27 -20.56 -7.40
N GLY A 267 -10.27 -19.71 -7.20
CA GLY A 267 -10.76 -18.78 -8.22
C GLY A 267 -10.17 -17.37 -8.09
N VAL A 268 -9.63 -17.02 -6.93
CA VAL A 268 -8.97 -15.71 -6.73
C VAL A 268 -7.53 -15.92 -6.27
N GLU A 269 -6.59 -15.33 -6.99
CA GLU A 269 -5.17 -15.30 -6.66
C GLU A 269 -4.73 -13.85 -6.43
N VAL A 270 -4.07 -13.59 -5.31
CA VAL A 270 -3.58 -12.26 -4.95
C VAL A 270 -2.10 -12.30 -4.65
N TYR A 271 -1.33 -11.50 -5.36
CA TYR A 271 0.04 -11.19 -5.01
C TYR A 271 0.08 -9.83 -4.33
N GLU A 272 0.44 -9.81 -3.05
CA GLU A 272 0.69 -8.58 -2.30
C GLU A 272 2.18 -8.32 -2.22
N GLU A 273 2.60 -7.06 -2.41
CA GLU A 273 4.01 -6.68 -2.65
C GLU A 273 4.60 -7.45 -3.84
N PHE A 274 3.87 -7.42 -4.96
CA PHE A 274 4.23 -8.16 -6.16
C PHE A 274 5.61 -7.78 -6.70
N ASP A 275 6.04 -6.54 -6.47
CA ASP A 275 7.38 -6.03 -6.80
C ASP A 275 8.52 -6.77 -6.09
N GLN A 276 8.25 -7.46 -4.98
CA GLN A 276 9.27 -8.23 -4.27
C GLN A 276 9.50 -9.65 -4.82
N MET A 277 8.69 -10.09 -5.79
CA MET A 277 8.90 -11.41 -6.42
C MET A 277 10.22 -11.45 -7.19
N ALA A 278 10.80 -12.65 -7.35
CA ALA A 278 12.09 -12.81 -8.05
C ALA A 278 11.98 -12.63 -9.58
N GLY A 279 10.79 -12.36 -10.11
CA GLY A 279 10.55 -12.14 -11.54
C GLY A 279 9.42 -12.98 -12.10
N MET A 280 9.05 -12.74 -13.36
CA MET A 280 7.90 -13.39 -14.01
C MET A 280 8.07 -14.91 -14.19
N ASN A 281 9.28 -15.44 -14.17
CA ASN A 281 9.50 -16.89 -14.24
C ASN A 281 9.02 -17.61 -12.97
N GLU A 282 9.23 -17.01 -11.78
CA GLU A 282 8.69 -17.50 -10.51
C GLU A 282 7.18 -17.40 -10.51
N VAL A 283 6.65 -16.25 -10.87
CA VAL A 283 5.21 -15.95 -10.92
C VAL A 283 4.46 -16.92 -11.82
N ARG A 284 4.93 -17.14 -13.05
CA ARG A 284 4.33 -18.10 -14.00
C ARG A 284 4.25 -19.52 -13.45
N LYS A 285 5.27 -19.99 -12.73
CA LYS A 285 5.26 -21.32 -12.11
C LYS A 285 4.21 -21.43 -11.00
N ILE A 286 3.96 -20.35 -10.30
CA ILE A 286 2.94 -20.28 -9.25
C ILE A 286 1.55 -20.24 -9.90
N ASP A 287 1.30 -19.32 -10.86
CA ASP A 287 0.05 -19.19 -11.60
C ASP A 287 -0.38 -20.56 -12.19
N GLN A 288 0.55 -21.29 -12.85
CA GLN A 288 0.28 -22.62 -13.39
C GLN A 288 -0.10 -23.66 -12.33
N SER A 289 0.31 -23.46 -11.09
CA SER A 289 -0.01 -24.36 -9.99
C SER A 289 -1.37 -24.05 -9.36
N VAL A 290 -1.79 -22.79 -9.43
CA VAL A 290 -2.98 -22.23 -8.77
C VAL A 290 -4.18 -22.18 -9.72
N VAL A 291 -4.00 -21.65 -10.93
CA VAL A 291 -5.06 -21.40 -11.90
C VAL A 291 -5.46 -22.71 -12.59
N ARG A 292 -6.24 -23.54 -11.89
CA ARG A 292 -6.71 -24.83 -12.39
C ARG A 292 -7.97 -25.29 -11.68
N GLY A 293 -8.75 -26.16 -12.32
CA GLY A 293 -9.90 -26.84 -11.72
C GLY A 293 -11.21 -26.04 -11.70
N GLY A 294 -11.24 -24.87 -12.35
CA GLY A 294 -12.42 -24.02 -12.49
C GLY A 294 -12.43 -23.29 -13.82
N ASN A 295 -13.45 -22.46 -14.05
CA ASN A 295 -13.62 -21.66 -15.28
C ASN A 295 -13.65 -20.16 -15.04
N ASP A 296 -13.72 -19.71 -13.78
CA ASP A 296 -13.79 -18.30 -13.41
C ASP A 296 -12.61 -17.97 -12.48
N PHE A 297 -11.67 -17.17 -12.98
CA PHE A 297 -10.45 -16.81 -12.28
C PHE A 297 -10.23 -15.30 -12.29
N ILE A 298 -9.70 -14.79 -11.20
CA ILE A 298 -9.29 -13.39 -11.03
C ILE A 298 -7.92 -13.38 -10.37
N ILE A 299 -6.96 -12.67 -10.97
CA ILE A 299 -5.61 -12.53 -10.46
C ILE A 299 -5.35 -11.06 -10.15
N PHE A 300 -5.11 -10.75 -8.89
CA PHE A 300 -4.66 -9.43 -8.45
C PHE A 300 -3.15 -9.42 -8.27
N ARG A 301 -2.47 -8.43 -8.86
CA ARG A 301 -1.05 -8.15 -8.64
C ARG A 301 -0.92 -6.75 -8.05
N VAL A 302 -0.68 -6.68 -6.74
CA VAL A 302 -0.71 -5.43 -5.96
C VAL A 302 0.70 -5.03 -5.59
N TYR A 303 1.12 -3.83 -5.97
CA TYR A 303 2.48 -3.36 -5.74
C TYR A 303 2.58 -1.84 -5.66
N ASN A 304 3.66 -1.38 -5.02
CA ASN A 304 4.14 -0.03 -5.18
C ASN A 304 5.06 0.02 -6.39
N THR A 305 4.91 1.04 -7.23
CA THR A 305 5.69 1.13 -8.46
C THR A 305 7.19 1.20 -8.15
N PRO A 306 8.00 0.24 -8.63
CA PRO A 306 9.44 0.29 -8.46
C PRO A 306 10.03 1.52 -9.17
N LYS A 307 11.06 2.13 -8.58
CA LYS A 307 11.75 3.29 -9.18
C LYS A 307 12.32 2.96 -10.55
N SER A 308 12.98 1.80 -10.63
CA SER A 308 13.72 1.36 -11.79
C SER A 308 12.83 1.01 -12.98
N SER A 309 13.07 1.63 -14.13
CA SER A 309 12.43 1.25 -15.40
C SER A 309 12.79 -0.16 -15.87
N ARG A 310 13.91 -0.70 -15.37
CA ARG A 310 14.41 -2.07 -15.66
C ARG A 310 13.88 -3.12 -14.69
N HIS A 311 13.19 -2.73 -13.64
CA HIS A 311 12.56 -3.69 -12.73
C HIS A 311 11.53 -4.55 -13.48
N PHE A 312 11.51 -5.87 -13.20
CA PHE A 312 10.68 -6.82 -13.96
C PHE A 312 9.20 -6.42 -14.05
N VAL A 313 8.65 -5.82 -13.01
CA VAL A 313 7.26 -5.30 -13.00
C VAL A 313 7.10 -4.20 -14.05
N ASN A 314 8.03 -3.22 -14.09
CA ASN A 314 7.98 -2.10 -15.01
C ASN A 314 8.26 -2.51 -16.46
N ILE A 315 9.05 -3.57 -16.67
CA ILE A 315 9.24 -4.19 -18.00
C ILE A 315 7.97 -4.92 -18.42
N GLU A 316 7.45 -5.80 -17.56
CA GLU A 316 6.30 -6.66 -17.89
C GLU A 316 5.02 -5.86 -18.12
N LYS A 317 4.78 -4.77 -17.37
CA LYS A 317 3.59 -3.93 -17.56
C LYS A 317 3.54 -3.23 -18.92
N LYS A 318 4.70 -3.00 -19.56
CA LYS A 318 4.80 -2.41 -20.93
C LYS A 318 4.45 -3.41 -22.03
N ILE A 319 4.46 -4.72 -21.71
CA ILE A 319 4.09 -5.78 -22.66
C ILE A 319 2.55 -5.83 -22.70
N TYR A 320 1.97 -5.62 -23.88
CA TYR A 320 0.52 -5.70 -24.06
C TYR A 320 0.00 -7.13 -23.86
N LYS A 321 -1.02 -7.29 -23.01
CA LYS A 321 -1.79 -8.54 -22.84
C LYS A 321 -3.29 -8.19 -22.85
N PRO A 322 -4.10 -8.83 -23.73
CA PRO A 322 -5.52 -8.46 -23.92
C PRO A 322 -6.40 -8.76 -22.68
N ASN A 323 -5.98 -9.70 -21.85
CA ASN A 323 -6.69 -10.12 -20.64
C ASN A 323 -6.13 -9.50 -19.34
N ARG A 324 -5.32 -8.43 -19.45
CA ARG A 324 -4.73 -7.70 -18.33
C ARG A 324 -5.15 -6.24 -18.32
N LEU A 325 -5.59 -5.77 -17.16
CA LEU A 325 -5.79 -4.35 -16.87
C LEU A 325 -4.73 -3.87 -15.88
N ILE A 326 -4.15 -2.71 -16.13
CA ILE A 326 -3.30 -1.99 -15.18
C ILE A 326 -4.09 -0.80 -14.67
N HIS A 327 -4.33 -0.78 -13.37
CA HIS A 327 -5.02 0.32 -12.67
C HIS A 327 -4.01 1.07 -11.81
N LYS A 328 -3.84 2.35 -12.07
CA LYS A 328 -2.96 3.23 -11.27
C LYS A 328 -3.80 4.05 -10.30
N SER A 329 -3.38 4.09 -9.04
CA SER A 329 -3.99 4.92 -7.99
C SER A 329 -2.93 5.62 -7.15
N THR A 330 -3.30 6.76 -6.57
CA THR A 330 -2.45 7.56 -5.72
C THR A 330 -3.18 7.92 -4.43
N TYR A 331 -2.48 8.46 -3.44
CA TYR A 331 -3.13 8.98 -2.22
C TYR A 331 -4.12 10.13 -2.51
N LEU A 332 -3.96 10.83 -3.64
CA LEU A 332 -4.86 11.91 -4.06
C LEU A 332 -6.25 11.41 -4.45
N ASP A 333 -6.38 10.12 -4.73
CA ASP A 333 -7.65 9.46 -5.03
C ASP A 333 -8.45 9.14 -3.76
N ALA A 334 -7.78 9.14 -2.60
CA ALA A 334 -8.40 8.85 -1.32
C ALA A 334 -9.14 10.08 -0.76
N PRO A 335 -10.30 9.91 -0.12
CA PRO A 335 -10.87 10.94 0.72
C PRO A 335 -9.88 11.36 1.81
N LYS A 336 -9.73 12.66 2.05
CA LYS A 336 -8.76 13.18 3.03
C LYS A 336 -8.97 12.61 4.44
N GLU A 337 -10.22 12.36 4.78
CA GLU A 337 -10.64 11.79 6.07
C GLU A 337 -10.09 10.37 6.30
N TRP A 338 -9.75 9.64 5.23
CA TRP A 338 -9.20 8.28 5.31
C TRP A 338 -7.69 8.25 5.49
N LEU A 339 -6.99 9.36 5.15
CA LEU A 339 -5.53 9.41 5.16
C LEU A 339 -4.95 9.90 6.50
N GLY A 340 -5.64 10.81 7.17
CA GLY A 340 -5.13 11.52 8.34
C GLY A 340 -4.17 12.66 7.98
N GLN A 341 -4.21 13.74 8.77
CA GLN A 341 -3.44 14.95 8.52
C GLN A 341 -1.91 14.72 8.52
N PRO A 342 -1.33 13.92 9.45
CA PRO A 342 0.13 13.70 9.47
C PRO A 342 0.68 13.09 8.18
N PHE A 343 -0.08 12.20 7.52
CA PHE A 343 0.32 11.62 6.24
C PHE A 343 0.33 12.68 5.13
N ILE A 344 -0.68 13.56 5.11
CA ILE A 344 -0.80 14.65 4.11
C ILE A 344 0.34 15.65 4.30
N ASP A 345 0.67 16.00 5.54
CA ASP A 345 1.75 16.93 5.87
C ASP A 345 3.11 16.36 5.43
N GLU A 346 3.37 15.08 5.68
CA GLU A 346 4.58 14.39 5.23
C GLU A 346 4.67 14.33 3.70
N ALA A 347 3.56 14.03 3.01
CA ALA A 347 3.52 14.03 1.55
C ALA A 347 3.83 15.40 0.96
N ASN A 348 3.29 16.47 1.55
CA ASN A 348 3.56 17.84 1.14
C ASN A 348 5.03 18.23 1.40
N TYR A 349 5.57 17.85 2.56
CA TYR A 349 6.98 18.07 2.88
C TYR A 349 7.90 17.37 1.87
N MET A 350 7.63 16.10 1.56
CA MET A 350 8.44 15.36 0.58
C MET A 350 8.32 15.94 -0.83
N LYS A 351 7.16 16.47 -1.20
CA LYS A 351 6.96 17.15 -2.49
C LYS A 351 7.90 18.35 -2.66
N GLU A 352 8.16 19.09 -1.58
CA GLU A 352 9.06 20.25 -1.60
C GLU A 352 10.53 19.85 -1.43
N ALA A 353 10.80 18.83 -0.59
CA ALA A 353 12.15 18.43 -0.23
C ALA A 353 12.82 17.51 -1.26
N ASN A 354 12.06 16.59 -1.89
CA ASN A 354 12.59 15.65 -2.89
C ASN A 354 11.49 15.18 -3.85
N GLU A 355 11.40 15.86 -5.00
CA GLU A 355 10.38 15.62 -6.02
C GLU A 355 10.42 14.17 -6.57
N ASN A 356 11.61 13.58 -6.75
CA ASN A 356 11.75 12.21 -7.25
C ASN A 356 11.20 11.17 -6.26
N ILE A 357 11.46 11.35 -4.96
CA ILE A 357 10.88 10.48 -3.93
C ILE A 357 9.38 10.68 -3.87
N TYR A 358 8.90 11.91 -3.90
CA TYR A 358 7.47 12.20 -3.91
C TYR A 358 6.78 11.55 -5.11
N ALA A 359 7.34 11.72 -6.31
CA ALA A 359 6.79 11.13 -7.53
C ALA A 359 6.72 9.59 -7.44
N ASN A 360 7.76 8.94 -6.93
CA ASN A 360 7.75 7.49 -6.81
C ASN A 360 6.88 6.99 -5.64
N GLU A 361 7.17 7.42 -4.40
CA GLU A 361 6.53 6.82 -3.21
C GLU A 361 5.06 7.22 -3.05
N TYR A 362 4.67 8.44 -3.45
CA TYR A 362 3.32 8.96 -3.29
C TYR A 362 2.48 8.90 -4.57
N LEU A 363 3.10 9.17 -5.73
CA LEU A 363 2.38 9.15 -7.01
C LEU A 363 2.55 7.84 -7.80
N GLY A 364 3.44 6.94 -7.35
CA GLY A 364 3.70 5.66 -8.02
C GLY A 364 4.26 5.85 -9.43
N GLU A 365 5.26 6.73 -9.59
CA GLU A 365 5.93 6.97 -10.86
C GLU A 365 7.28 6.25 -10.92
N GLU A 366 7.69 5.85 -12.13
CA GLU A 366 9.04 5.37 -12.40
C GLU A 366 9.96 6.59 -12.44
N THR A 367 10.86 6.75 -11.47
CA THR A 367 11.71 7.95 -11.33
C THR A 367 13.19 7.67 -11.54
N GLY A 368 13.60 6.42 -11.73
CA GLY A 368 15.00 6.02 -11.91
C GLY A 368 15.27 5.32 -13.24
N ASP A 369 16.52 5.38 -13.71
CA ASP A 369 17.02 4.71 -14.91
C ASP A 369 17.30 3.21 -14.68
N GLY A 370 17.30 2.77 -13.44
CA GLY A 370 17.07 1.39 -13.15
C GLY A 370 18.14 0.56 -12.52
N GLY A 371 19.24 1.11 -12.07
CA GLY A 371 20.28 0.32 -11.41
C GLY A 371 20.73 0.93 -10.11
N ASN A 372 20.98 2.22 -10.13
CA ASN A 372 21.60 2.92 -9.03
C ASN A 372 20.70 2.98 -7.79
N ILE A 373 21.27 2.64 -6.65
CA ILE A 373 20.60 2.75 -5.34
C ILE A 373 20.46 4.21 -4.93
N PHE A 374 21.46 5.03 -5.28
CA PHE A 374 21.50 6.46 -4.95
C PHE A 374 21.33 7.31 -6.21
N GLU A 375 20.18 7.91 -6.40
CA GLU A 375 19.85 8.82 -7.51
C GLU A 375 19.94 10.29 -7.10
N ASN A 376 20.14 10.56 -5.81
CA ASN A 376 20.17 11.87 -5.16
C ASN A 376 21.58 12.43 -4.97
N ILE A 377 22.53 12.03 -5.83
CA ILE A 377 23.95 12.40 -5.72
C ILE A 377 24.22 13.68 -6.50
N GLU A 378 24.98 14.57 -5.86
CA GLU A 378 25.58 15.74 -6.51
C GLU A 378 27.11 15.70 -6.33
N ILE A 379 27.82 15.48 -7.43
CA ILE A 379 29.30 15.49 -7.42
C ILE A 379 29.77 16.91 -7.71
N ARG A 380 30.32 17.60 -6.71
CA ARG A 380 30.90 18.93 -6.83
C ARG A 380 31.94 19.20 -5.77
N GLU A 381 32.79 20.19 -6.03
CA GLU A 381 33.71 20.70 -5.01
C GLU A 381 32.93 21.31 -3.84
N ILE A 382 33.33 20.97 -2.61
CA ILE A 382 32.86 21.57 -1.37
C ILE A 382 33.96 22.50 -0.87
N THR A 383 33.71 23.81 -0.84
CA THR A 383 34.72 24.81 -0.54
C THR A 383 35.12 24.79 0.94
N ASP A 384 36.34 25.28 1.25
CA ASP A 384 36.79 25.42 2.64
C ASP A 384 35.90 26.35 3.46
N GLU A 385 35.24 27.31 2.81
CA GLU A 385 34.27 28.20 3.45
C GLU A 385 32.98 27.46 3.82
N GLU A 386 32.49 26.60 2.95
CA GLU A 386 31.33 25.75 3.27
C GLU A 386 31.64 24.82 4.45
N ILE A 387 32.83 24.19 4.43
CA ILE A 387 33.26 23.26 5.51
C ILE A 387 33.37 23.99 6.85
N LYS A 388 33.89 25.21 6.88
CA LYS A 388 34.01 26.02 8.11
C LYS A 388 32.64 26.38 8.72
N ASN A 389 31.61 26.42 7.92
CA ASN A 389 30.24 26.74 8.33
C ASN A 389 29.40 25.50 8.72
N PHE A 390 29.99 24.31 8.71
CA PHE A 390 29.29 23.10 9.15
C PHE A 390 29.31 23.00 10.69
N ASP A 391 28.11 22.94 11.29
CA ASP A 391 27.94 22.94 12.75
C ASP A 391 28.29 21.58 13.38
N TYR A 392 27.91 20.49 12.75
CA TYR A 392 28.07 19.12 13.26
C TYR A 392 28.77 18.24 12.25
N LEU A 393 29.90 17.66 12.67
CA LEU A 393 30.69 16.75 11.83
C LEU A 393 30.55 15.34 12.34
N TYR A 394 30.30 14.42 11.39
CA TYR A 394 30.17 13.00 11.63
C TYR A 394 31.36 12.29 11.01
N GLN A 395 31.85 11.24 11.67
CA GLN A 395 32.96 10.45 11.19
C GLN A 395 32.63 8.98 11.34
N GLY A 396 32.91 8.21 10.31
CA GLY A 396 32.71 6.76 10.30
C GLY A 396 33.96 6.04 9.87
N ILE A 397 34.03 4.74 10.21
CA ILE A 397 35.07 3.87 9.74
C ILE A 397 34.49 2.48 9.46
N ASP A 398 34.79 1.96 8.29
CA ASP A 398 34.59 0.57 7.92
C ASP A 398 35.95 -0.13 7.94
N PHE A 399 36.05 -1.21 8.74
CA PHE A 399 37.33 -1.89 8.95
C PHE A 399 37.57 -2.93 7.86
N GLY A 400 38.74 -2.89 7.24
CA GLY A 400 39.21 -3.86 6.28
C GLY A 400 40.73 -3.97 6.31
N TRP A 401 41.27 -5.02 5.67
CA TRP A 401 42.70 -5.22 5.54
C TRP A 401 43.12 -5.49 4.09
N TYR A 402 42.66 -6.61 3.53
CA TYR A 402 42.89 -7.02 2.14
C TYR A 402 42.07 -8.30 1.87
N PRO A 403 41.31 -8.43 0.78
CA PRO A 403 41.21 -7.45 -0.34
C PRO A 403 40.41 -6.19 0.00
N ASP A 404 39.54 -6.22 1.01
CA ASP A 404 38.68 -5.13 1.38
C ASP A 404 39.50 -4.05 2.10
N PRO A 405 39.40 -2.78 1.70
CA PRO A 405 40.13 -1.71 2.33
C PRO A 405 39.50 -1.29 3.66
N LEU A 406 40.30 -0.66 4.53
CA LEU A 406 39.77 0.19 5.57
C LEU A 406 39.33 1.51 4.92
N ALA A 407 38.11 1.97 5.22
CA ALA A 407 37.58 3.24 4.74
C ALA A 407 37.12 4.11 5.90
N TRP A 408 37.69 5.31 6.00
CA TRP A 408 37.24 6.36 6.92
C TRP A 408 36.67 7.51 6.12
N THR A 409 35.52 8.06 6.57
CA THR A 409 34.85 9.21 5.94
C THR A 409 34.46 10.27 6.97
N LYS A 410 34.49 11.54 6.54
CA LYS A 410 34.04 12.69 7.33
C LYS A 410 33.03 13.51 6.57
N MET A 411 31.93 13.87 7.26
CA MET A 411 30.76 14.46 6.62
C MET A 411 29.99 15.39 7.54
N CYS A 412 29.10 16.19 6.97
CA CYS A 412 28.09 16.99 7.66
C CYS A 412 26.70 16.60 7.16
N TYR A 413 25.77 16.42 8.07
CA TYR A 413 24.35 16.23 7.73
C TYR A 413 23.55 17.44 8.21
N GLN A 414 22.79 18.05 7.29
CA GLN A 414 21.89 19.17 7.56
C GLN A 414 20.44 18.69 7.55
N PRO A 415 19.82 18.46 8.73
CA PRO A 415 18.45 17.90 8.81
C PRO A 415 17.39 18.78 8.15
N SER A 416 17.50 20.11 8.26
CA SER A 416 16.55 21.06 7.70
C SER A 416 16.49 21.05 6.16
N LYS A 417 17.57 20.58 5.52
CA LYS A 417 17.68 20.46 4.05
C LYS A 417 17.68 19.01 3.58
N LEU A 418 17.59 18.03 4.49
CA LEU A 418 17.80 16.60 4.20
C LEU A 418 19.04 16.37 3.33
N THR A 419 20.12 17.13 3.56
CA THR A 419 21.30 17.11 2.71
C THR A 419 22.51 16.61 3.48
N LEU A 420 23.22 15.65 2.90
CA LEU A 420 24.48 15.11 3.38
C LEU A 420 25.63 15.66 2.55
N TYR A 421 26.69 16.14 3.19
CA TYR A 421 27.92 16.60 2.55
C TYR A 421 29.09 15.71 2.97
N ILE A 422 29.71 15.00 2.04
CA ILE A 422 30.88 14.14 2.26
C ILE A 422 32.09 14.88 1.68
N PHE A 423 33.05 15.27 2.55
CA PHE A 423 34.11 16.18 2.18
C PHE A 423 35.51 15.76 2.61
N ASP A 424 35.65 14.62 3.28
CA ASP A 424 36.96 14.04 3.56
C ASP A 424 36.87 12.52 3.66
N GLU A 425 37.89 11.83 3.14
CA GLU A 425 38.00 10.37 3.20
C GLU A 425 39.46 9.91 3.32
N PHE A 426 39.61 8.69 3.84
CA PHE A 426 40.85 7.95 3.80
C PHE A 426 40.55 6.47 3.57
N VAL A 427 41.04 5.93 2.45
CA VAL A 427 40.84 4.53 2.07
C VAL A 427 42.20 3.88 1.89
N VAL A 428 42.45 2.77 2.59
CA VAL A 428 43.75 2.13 2.59
C VAL A 428 43.67 0.64 2.81
N ASN A 429 44.59 -0.11 2.17
CA ASN A 429 44.80 -1.54 2.40
C ASN A 429 46.11 -1.76 3.17
N LYS A 430 46.17 -2.84 3.97
CA LYS A 430 47.37 -3.35 4.63
C LYS A 430 48.10 -2.32 5.52
N MET A 431 47.37 -1.47 6.20
CA MET A 431 47.87 -0.51 7.17
C MET A 431 47.38 -0.87 8.58
N SER A 432 48.30 -0.87 9.57
CA SER A 432 47.90 -1.20 10.95
C SER A 432 46.95 -0.13 11.55
N ASN A 433 46.13 -0.51 12.51
CA ASN A 433 45.22 0.40 13.20
C ASN A 433 45.95 1.60 13.83
N LEU A 434 47.17 1.37 14.35
CA LEU A 434 47.99 2.44 14.91
C LEU A 434 48.46 3.41 13.82
N ASP A 435 48.91 2.92 12.69
CA ASP A 435 49.36 3.77 11.59
C ASP A 435 48.21 4.56 10.98
N VAL A 436 47.01 3.93 10.86
CA VAL A 436 45.79 4.61 10.43
C VAL A 436 45.45 5.75 11.42
N TRP A 437 45.45 5.49 12.74
CA TRP A 437 45.17 6.51 13.75
C TRP A 437 46.15 7.66 13.66
N ASN A 438 47.46 7.39 13.60
CA ASN A 438 48.50 8.39 13.44
C ASN A 438 48.29 9.23 12.17
N TYR A 439 47.92 8.60 11.05
CA TYR A 439 47.62 9.31 9.81
C TYR A 439 46.41 10.23 9.96
N LEU A 440 45.31 9.73 10.53
CA LEU A 440 44.09 10.50 10.75
C LEU A 440 44.35 11.73 11.61
N GLN A 441 45.17 11.60 12.67
CA GLN A 441 45.56 12.74 13.52
C GLN A 441 46.44 13.74 12.77
N LYS A 442 47.45 13.25 12.09
CA LYS A 442 48.47 14.11 11.47
C LYS A 442 47.96 14.77 10.18
N GLU A 443 47.37 14.03 9.29
CA GLU A 443 46.98 14.50 7.96
C GLU A 443 45.51 14.97 7.89
N LYS A 444 44.59 14.26 8.56
CA LYS A 444 43.15 14.57 8.55
C LYS A 444 42.71 15.47 9.74
N LYS A 445 43.66 15.80 10.62
CA LYS A 445 43.45 16.67 11.80
C LYS A 445 42.30 16.15 12.72
N VAL A 446 42.14 14.84 12.80
CA VAL A 446 41.20 14.21 13.73
C VAL A 446 41.72 14.34 15.15
N LYS A 447 40.88 14.79 16.07
CA LYS A 447 41.22 14.97 17.49
C LYS A 447 40.82 13.75 18.31
N ASN A 448 41.42 13.61 19.49
CA ASN A 448 41.09 12.51 20.42
C ASN A 448 39.61 12.53 20.88
N ASP A 449 39.01 13.71 20.95
CA ASP A 449 37.62 13.95 21.34
C ASP A 449 36.61 13.94 20.18
N ASP A 450 37.09 13.80 18.95
CA ASP A 450 36.22 13.60 17.79
C ASP A 450 35.60 12.19 17.82
N LEU A 451 34.26 12.12 17.82
CA LEU A 451 33.58 10.84 17.82
C LEU A 451 33.68 10.17 16.46
N ILE A 452 34.24 8.97 16.44
CA ILE A 452 34.25 8.08 15.27
C ILE A 452 33.35 6.86 15.54
N ILE A 453 32.49 6.51 14.60
CA ILE A 453 31.62 5.32 14.72
C ILE A 453 32.09 4.27 13.73
N GLY A 454 32.54 3.13 14.25
CA GLY A 454 33.01 2.00 13.45
C GLY A 454 32.05 0.84 13.41
N ASP A 455 32.35 -0.16 12.56
CA ASP A 455 31.59 -1.39 12.53
C ASP A 455 31.65 -2.13 13.88
N SER A 456 30.53 -2.38 14.50
CA SER A 456 30.43 -3.15 15.75
C SER A 456 30.76 -4.64 15.61
N ALA A 457 30.83 -5.16 14.38
CA ALA A 457 31.31 -6.52 14.12
C ALA A 457 32.83 -6.68 14.35
N SER A 458 33.58 -5.55 14.44
CA SER A 458 35.01 -5.51 14.66
C SER A 458 35.38 -4.94 16.05
N PRO A 459 34.98 -5.58 17.17
CA PRO A 459 35.20 -5.03 18.51
C PRO A 459 36.68 -4.91 18.89
N LYS A 460 37.55 -5.73 18.30
CA LYS A 460 39.00 -5.67 18.51
C LYS A 460 39.57 -4.38 17.93
N ASP A 461 39.21 -4.06 16.68
CA ASP A 461 39.70 -2.84 16.02
C ASP A 461 39.22 -1.59 16.76
N ILE A 462 37.96 -1.59 17.22
CA ILE A 462 37.44 -0.50 18.07
C ILE A 462 38.27 -0.36 19.36
N ALA A 463 38.59 -1.47 20.03
CA ALA A 463 39.40 -1.44 21.26
C ALA A 463 40.82 -0.96 21.01
N ASP A 464 41.44 -1.31 19.87
CA ASP A 464 42.74 -0.80 19.46
C ASP A 464 42.72 0.73 19.35
N PHE A 465 41.78 1.29 18.57
CA PHE A 465 41.65 2.74 18.42
C PHE A 465 41.38 3.45 19.75
N GLN A 466 40.56 2.88 20.64
CA GLN A 466 40.33 3.39 21.99
C GLN A 466 41.62 3.41 22.81
N SER A 467 42.45 2.36 22.70
CA SER A 467 43.74 2.28 23.39
C SER A 467 44.74 3.31 22.92
N TYR A 468 44.62 3.80 21.68
CA TYR A 468 45.42 4.89 21.11
C TYR A 468 44.88 6.28 21.46
N GLY A 469 43.77 6.36 22.22
CA GLY A 469 43.18 7.59 22.69
C GLY A 469 42.05 8.16 21.82
N SER A 470 41.54 7.40 20.85
CA SER A 470 40.40 7.80 20.01
C SER A 470 39.09 7.67 20.78
N LEU A 471 38.19 8.64 20.64
CA LEU A 471 36.80 8.52 21.05
C LEU A 471 36.01 7.70 20.00
N MET A 472 36.22 6.38 19.99
CA MET A 472 35.56 5.49 19.05
C MET A 472 34.43 4.70 19.72
N ARG A 473 33.33 4.45 18.95
CA ARG A 473 32.22 3.61 19.38
C ARG A 473 31.78 2.69 18.22
N GLY A 474 31.21 1.54 18.56
CA GLY A 474 30.59 0.66 17.57
C GLY A 474 29.20 1.16 17.17
N ALA A 475 28.85 1.05 15.91
CA ALA A 475 27.51 1.28 15.40
C ALA A 475 26.53 0.28 16.05
N LYS A 476 25.37 0.74 16.47
CA LYS A 476 24.33 -0.15 16.99
C LYS A 476 23.63 -0.83 15.82
N LYS A 477 23.67 -2.15 15.79
CA LYS A 477 23.05 -3.00 14.75
C LYS A 477 21.81 -3.69 15.33
N GLY A 478 20.82 -3.92 14.48
CA GLY A 478 19.60 -4.68 14.74
C GLY A 478 19.16 -5.38 13.46
N PRO A 479 18.06 -6.14 13.47
CA PRO A 479 17.49 -6.72 12.25
C PRO A 479 17.25 -5.62 11.20
N ASP A 480 17.50 -5.94 9.93
CA ASP A 480 17.26 -5.06 8.77
C ASP A 480 18.00 -3.70 8.80
N THR A 481 19.04 -3.56 9.62
CA THR A 481 19.82 -2.32 9.78
C THR A 481 20.41 -1.84 8.45
N VAL A 482 20.87 -2.76 7.59
CA VAL A 482 21.43 -2.43 6.26
C VAL A 482 20.33 -1.84 5.39
N ASP A 483 19.22 -2.55 5.23
CA ASP A 483 18.09 -2.12 4.40
C ASP A 483 17.54 -0.76 4.85
N TYR A 484 17.35 -0.60 6.15
CA TYR A 484 16.83 0.66 6.70
C TYR A 484 17.78 1.84 6.46
N SER A 485 19.09 1.67 6.70
CA SER A 485 20.08 2.74 6.52
C SER A 485 20.29 3.11 5.05
N MET A 486 20.30 2.12 4.14
CA MET A 486 20.39 2.35 2.70
C MET A 486 19.16 3.12 2.19
N LYS A 487 17.96 2.69 2.59
CA LYS A 487 16.72 3.41 2.27
C LYS A 487 16.70 4.82 2.85
N TRP A 488 17.27 5.02 4.05
CA TRP A 488 17.36 6.34 4.65
C TRP A 488 18.29 7.25 3.83
N LEU A 489 19.48 6.79 3.42
CA LEU A 489 20.40 7.54 2.57
C LEU A 489 19.77 7.87 1.21
N ALA A 490 19.13 6.90 0.56
CA ALA A 490 18.45 7.10 -0.71
C ALA A 490 17.27 8.10 -0.64
N ARG A 491 16.70 8.32 0.55
CA ARG A 491 15.60 9.27 0.80
C ARG A 491 16.06 10.70 1.10
N LEU A 492 17.34 10.92 1.28
CA LEU A 492 17.84 12.28 1.45
C LEU A 492 17.51 13.12 0.21
N ALA A 493 17.27 14.40 0.41
CA ALA A 493 17.06 15.31 -0.70
C ALA A 493 18.31 15.36 -1.60
N LYS A 494 19.50 15.29 -0.95
CA LYS A 494 20.77 15.37 -1.68
C LYS A 494 21.92 14.75 -0.89
N ILE A 495 22.83 14.05 -1.60
CA ILE A 495 24.15 13.63 -1.12
C ILE A 495 25.19 14.36 -1.96
N VAL A 496 25.83 15.36 -1.40
CA VAL A 496 26.88 16.15 -2.06
C VAL A 496 28.24 15.54 -1.72
N ILE A 497 29.03 15.20 -2.72
CA ILE A 497 30.33 14.54 -2.54
C ILE A 497 31.40 15.36 -3.26
N ASP A 498 32.48 15.69 -2.54
CA ASP A 498 33.64 16.36 -3.12
C ASP A 498 34.55 15.35 -3.85
N PRO A 499 34.61 15.35 -5.18
CA PRO A 499 35.36 14.34 -5.93
C PRO A 499 36.87 14.45 -5.80
N LYS A 500 37.40 15.62 -5.38
CA LYS A 500 38.84 15.81 -5.17
C LYS A 500 39.29 15.27 -3.81
N ARG A 501 38.47 15.45 -2.78
CA ARG A 501 38.75 15.03 -1.41
C ARG A 501 38.26 13.61 -1.12
N CYS A 502 37.22 13.18 -1.84
CA CYS A 502 36.52 11.92 -1.62
C CYS A 502 36.29 11.15 -2.94
N PRO A 503 37.37 10.83 -3.70
CA PRO A 503 37.24 10.17 -4.99
C PRO A 503 36.62 8.76 -4.88
N LYS A 504 36.90 8.00 -3.80
CA LYS A 504 36.33 6.67 -3.60
C LYS A 504 34.87 6.73 -3.21
N SER A 505 34.50 7.63 -2.31
CA SER A 505 33.08 7.86 -2.00
C SER A 505 32.30 8.28 -3.25
N ALA A 506 32.86 9.16 -4.08
CA ALA A 506 32.23 9.59 -5.33
C ALA A 506 32.04 8.42 -6.30
N GLU A 507 33.04 7.55 -6.43
CA GLU A 507 32.97 6.33 -7.25
C GLU A 507 31.91 5.37 -6.72
N GLU A 508 31.99 4.96 -5.44
CA GLU A 508 31.07 4.00 -4.84
C GLU A 508 29.61 4.46 -4.91
N PHE A 509 29.32 5.67 -4.41
CA PHE A 509 27.94 6.19 -4.43
C PHE A 509 27.37 6.33 -5.85
N SER A 510 28.19 6.68 -6.85
CA SER A 510 27.76 6.85 -8.23
C SER A 510 27.52 5.53 -8.97
N THR A 511 28.19 4.45 -8.55
CA THR A 511 28.17 3.17 -9.26
C THR A 511 27.47 2.05 -8.47
N TYR A 512 26.99 2.33 -7.25
CA TYR A 512 26.39 1.32 -6.39
C TYR A 512 25.00 0.97 -6.86
N GLU A 513 24.85 -0.24 -7.38
CA GLU A 513 23.63 -0.75 -8.01
C GLU A 513 22.98 -1.87 -7.19
N HIS A 514 21.71 -2.11 -7.46
CA HIS A 514 21.02 -3.30 -6.99
C HIS A 514 21.63 -4.57 -7.62
N PRO A 515 21.64 -5.71 -6.91
CA PRO A 515 22.10 -6.97 -7.49
C PRO A 515 21.23 -7.36 -8.71
N GLN A 516 21.85 -8.05 -9.67
CA GLN A 516 21.18 -8.56 -10.86
C GLN A 516 20.97 -10.08 -10.76
N ASP A 517 19.85 -10.56 -11.30
CA ASP A 517 19.64 -11.98 -11.51
C ASP A 517 20.45 -12.51 -12.71
N LYS A 518 20.34 -13.82 -12.99
CA LYS A 518 21.05 -14.46 -14.11
C LYS A 518 20.62 -13.93 -15.49
N ASP A 519 19.50 -13.26 -15.57
CA ASP A 519 18.93 -12.70 -16.81
C ASP A 519 19.25 -11.20 -16.93
N GLY A 520 20.03 -10.62 -15.99
CA GLY A 520 20.44 -9.22 -15.98
C GLY A 520 19.37 -8.25 -15.42
N ASN A 521 18.33 -8.76 -14.78
CA ASN A 521 17.31 -7.91 -14.16
C ASN A 521 17.73 -7.54 -12.74
N TYR A 522 17.52 -6.29 -12.35
CA TYR A 522 17.77 -5.86 -10.98
C TYR A 522 16.77 -6.50 -10.02
N ILE A 523 17.31 -7.07 -8.94
CA ILE A 523 16.53 -7.68 -7.86
C ILE A 523 16.72 -6.88 -6.58
N SER A 524 15.79 -7.00 -5.64
CA SER A 524 15.90 -6.30 -4.36
C SER A 524 17.07 -6.85 -3.53
N GLY A 525 17.79 -5.95 -2.85
CA GLY A 525 18.96 -6.29 -2.04
C GLY A 525 20.10 -5.30 -2.28
N TYR A 526 21.22 -5.55 -1.60
CA TYR A 526 22.44 -4.74 -1.68
C TYR A 526 23.63 -5.65 -1.91
N ILE A 527 24.53 -5.26 -2.80
CA ILE A 527 25.76 -6.00 -3.08
C ILE A 527 26.76 -5.70 -1.96
N ASP A 528 27.37 -6.74 -1.40
CA ASP A 528 28.39 -6.60 -0.35
C ASP A 528 29.81 -6.54 -0.98
N GLU A 529 29.94 -5.65 -1.96
CA GLU A 529 31.20 -5.39 -2.68
C GLU A 529 31.27 -3.92 -3.07
N ASN A 530 32.46 -3.32 -2.99
CA ASN A 530 32.70 -1.92 -3.35
C ASN A 530 31.76 -0.92 -2.66
N ASN A 531 31.53 -1.11 -1.35
CA ASN A 531 30.60 -0.34 -0.55
C ASN A 531 31.23 0.21 0.77
N HIS A 532 32.56 0.17 0.87
CA HIS A 532 33.29 0.49 2.12
C HIS A 532 33.11 1.94 2.58
N CYS A 533 33.15 2.91 1.65
CA CYS A 533 32.85 4.30 1.96
C CYS A 533 31.37 4.49 2.30
N ILE A 534 30.48 3.78 1.59
CA ILE A 534 29.02 3.79 1.88
C ILE A 534 28.79 3.26 3.30
N ASP A 535 29.43 2.15 3.68
CA ASP A 535 29.30 1.56 5.01
C ASP A 535 29.88 2.46 6.10
N SER A 536 31.04 3.07 5.85
CA SER A 536 31.60 4.10 6.73
C SER A 536 30.61 5.25 6.97
N VAL A 537 29.95 5.77 5.92
CA VAL A 537 28.91 6.80 6.02
C VAL A 537 27.70 6.32 6.82
N ARG A 538 27.24 5.09 6.58
CA ARG A 538 26.13 4.47 7.32
C ARG A 538 26.44 4.38 8.81
N TYR A 539 27.65 3.96 9.17
CA TYR A 539 28.08 3.88 10.57
C TYR A 539 28.17 5.28 11.20
N ALA A 540 28.77 6.25 10.53
CA ALA A 540 28.85 7.63 11.01
C ALA A 540 27.49 8.20 11.40
N LEU A 541 26.48 7.93 10.58
CA LEU A 541 25.12 8.48 10.72
C LEU A 541 24.16 7.55 11.49
N ASN A 542 24.65 6.44 12.04
CA ASN A 542 23.85 5.50 12.85
C ASN A 542 23.04 6.18 13.97
N PRO A 543 23.56 7.18 14.72
CA PRO A 543 22.78 7.89 15.74
C PRO A 543 21.62 8.71 15.17
N ILE A 544 21.65 9.05 13.88
CA ILE A 544 20.65 9.90 13.21
C ILE A 544 19.50 9.04 12.69
N TRP A 545 19.80 8.04 11.84
CA TRP A 545 18.78 7.24 11.15
C TRP A 545 18.20 6.12 12.00
N ARG A 546 18.88 5.72 13.09
CA ARG A 546 18.39 4.64 13.94
C ARG A 546 17.05 4.99 14.59
N ARG A 547 16.12 4.06 14.59
CA ARG A 547 14.83 4.22 15.29
C ARG A 547 15.05 4.38 16.80
N LYS A 548 14.39 5.38 17.40
CA LYS A 548 14.39 5.56 18.86
C LYS A 548 13.59 4.40 19.48
N GLY A 549 14.26 3.54 20.23
CA GLY A 549 13.63 2.41 20.94
C GLY A 549 14.16 1.02 20.57
N GLU A 550 15.12 0.94 19.66
CA GLU A 550 15.87 -0.30 19.36
C GLU A 550 17.25 -0.30 20.03
#